data_e605b36674c3b3b5383d1811ad4b6b41
#
_entry.id   e605b36674c3b3b5383d1811ad4b6b41
#
_cell.length_a   1.000
_cell.length_b   1.000
_cell.length_c   1.000
_cell.angle_alpha   90.00
_cell.angle_beta   90.00
_cell.angle_gamma   90.00
#
_symmetry.space_group_name_H-M   'P 1'
#
loop_
_entity.id
_entity.type
_entity.pdbx_description
1 polymer ?
#
loop_
_entity_poly.entity_id
_entity_poly.type
_entity_poly.pdbx_seq_one_letter_code
_entity_poly.pdbx_strand_id
1 'polypeptide(L)'
;MLFRSKIRRMGGVDIIVAHAPVRGCNDGEDPAHMGFDCFNAMLGQFQPKYFVHGHVHLNYGRIPRCAQCGETQVINAYERYTFELETPEAPPAPPQRPFGSLLVPKLFWKSK
;
A
#
# COMPACT_ATOMS: atom_id res chain seq x y z
N MET A 1 16.90 -6.67 4.54
CA MET A 1 15.55 -6.63 5.12
C MET A 1 14.58 -7.44 4.26
N LEU A 2 14.10 -8.55 4.81
CA LEU A 2 13.28 -9.53 4.09
C LEU A 2 12.02 -8.97 3.43
N PHE A 3 11.37 -8.00 4.08
CA PHE A 3 10.11 -7.43 3.61
C PHE A 3 10.29 -6.64 2.30
N ARG A 4 11.29 -5.78 2.25
CA ARG A 4 11.61 -5.01 1.03
C ARG A 4 11.99 -5.91 -0.14
N SER A 5 12.72 -6.98 0.14
CA SER A 5 13.09 -7.97 -0.88
C SER A 5 11.88 -8.72 -1.43
N LYS A 6 10.88 -9.01 -0.58
CA LYS A 6 9.63 -9.61 -1.02
C LYS A 6 8.85 -8.67 -1.95
N ILE A 7 8.68 -7.42 -1.55
CA ILE A 7 7.98 -6.42 -2.37
C ILE A 7 8.67 -6.27 -3.74
N ARG A 8 9.99 -6.18 -3.74
CA ARG A 8 10.76 -6.09 -4.98
C ARG A 8 10.52 -7.29 -5.90
N ARG A 9 10.51 -8.51 -5.33
CA ARG A 9 10.24 -9.73 -6.10
C ARG A 9 8.81 -9.81 -6.63
N MET A 10 7.86 -9.19 -5.95
CA MET A 10 6.47 -9.09 -6.41
C MET A 10 6.29 -8.06 -7.54
N GLY A 11 7.28 -7.23 -7.81
CA GLY A 11 7.19 -6.16 -8.80
C GLY A 11 6.62 -4.85 -8.25
N GLY A 12 6.50 -4.73 -6.94
CA GLY A 12 5.97 -3.55 -6.27
C GLY A 12 4.77 -3.85 -5.39
N VAL A 13 4.14 -2.79 -4.89
CA VAL A 13 2.97 -2.89 -4.03
C VAL A 13 2.12 -1.62 -4.20
N ASP A 14 0.82 -1.77 -4.26
CA ASP A 14 -0.11 -0.65 -4.41
C ASP A 14 -0.56 -0.08 -3.07
N ILE A 15 -0.71 -0.94 -2.07
CA ILE A 15 -1.19 -0.58 -0.74
C ILE A 15 -0.28 -1.20 0.31
N ILE A 16 0.18 -0.37 1.23
CA ILE A 16 0.86 -0.82 2.44
C ILE A 16 -0.05 -0.56 3.63
N VAL A 17 -0.23 -1.57 4.47
CA VAL A 17 -0.97 -1.45 5.72
C VAL A 17 -0.01 -1.73 6.87
N ALA A 18 0.09 -0.80 7.80
CA ALA A 18 0.94 -0.92 8.97
C ALA A 18 0.24 -0.37 10.20
N HIS A 19 0.65 -0.81 11.39
CA HIS A 19 0.09 -0.22 12.61
C HIS A 19 0.63 1.18 12.85
N ALA A 20 1.94 1.36 12.73
CA ALA A 20 2.60 2.63 12.98
C ALA A 20 2.59 3.56 11.76
N PRO A 21 2.61 4.88 11.96
CA PRO A 21 2.64 5.86 10.89
C PRO A 21 4.02 5.97 10.21
N VAL A 22 4.03 6.72 9.11
CA VAL A 22 5.26 7.17 8.45
C VAL A 22 5.80 8.39 9.18
N ARG A 23 7.07 8.40 9.51
CA ARG A 23 7.69 9.55 10.17
C ARG A 23 7.61 10.81 9.33
N GLY A 24 7.13 11.89 9.97
CA GLY A 24 6.95 13.18 9.31
C GLY A 24 5.71 13.28 8.44
N CYS A 25 4.85 12.25 8.42
CA CYS A 25 3.65 12.22 7.61
C CYS A 25 2.50 11.63 8.43
N ASN A 26 1.61 12.47 8.93
CA ASN A 26 0.48 12.08 9.80
C ASN A 26 0.88 11.38 11.11
N ASP A 27 2.10 11.55 11.56
CA ASP A 27 2.55 11.02 12.84
C ASP A 27 2.47 12.09 13.95
N GLY A 28 2.68 11.67 15.20
CA GLY A 28 2.76 12.57 16.33
C GLY A 28 4.19 13.06 16.56
N GLU A 29 4.31 14.16 17.29
CA GLU A 29 5.62 14.76 17.62
C GLU A 29 6.30 14.06 18.79
N ASP A 30 5.53 13.42 19.65
CA ASP A 30 6.06 12.71 20.83
C ASP A 30 6.63 11.33 20.44
N PRO A 31 7.61 10.81 21.19
CA PRO A 31 8.27 9.56 20.85
C PRO A 31 7.34 8.36 20.69
N ALA A 32 6.22 8.33 21.42
CA ALA A 32 5.27 7.23 21.38
C ALA A 32 4.45 7.19 20.08
N HIS A 33 4.26 8.33 19.43
CA HIS A 33 3.43 8.47 18.22
C HIS A 33 4.21 8.88 17.00
N MET A 34 5.53 9.02 17.13
CA MET A 34 6.43 9.29 16.03
C MET A 34 6.50 8.08 15.11
N GLY A 35 6.42 8.31 13.81
CA GLY A 35 6.49 7.26 12.81
C GLY A 35 7.88 6.70 12.58
N PHE A 36 7.97 5.69 11.73
CA PHE A 36 9.23 5.04 11.39
C PHE A 36 9.83 5.59 10.10
N ASP A 37 11.11 5.91 10.15
CA ASP A 37 11.86 6.34 8.96
C ASP A 37 11.97 5.27 7.88
N CYS A 38 11.96 4.00 8.26
CA CYS A 38 12.00 2.90 7.30
C CYS A 38 10.81 2.93 6.34
N PHE A 39 9.67 3.46 6.77
CA PHE A 39 8.52 3.63 5.87
C PHE A 39 8.77 4.71 4.83
N ASN A 40 9.45 5.80 5.17
CA ASN A 40 9.88 6.80 4.18
C ASN A 40 10.72 6.17 3.08
N ALA A 41 11.66 5.30 3.45
CA ALA A 41 12.49 4.58 2.48
C ALA A 41 11.64 3.66 1.59
N MET A 42 10.64 2.99 2.15
CA MET A 42 9.72 2.14 1.38
C MET A 42 8.84 2.95 0.43
N LEU A 43 8.31 4.08 0.88
CA LEU A 43 7.50 4.96 0.03
C LEU A 43 8.34 5.52 -1.12
N GLY A 44 9.57 5.93 -0.86
CA GLY A 44 10.48 6.41 -1.90
C GLY A 44 10.88 5.33 -2.91
N GLN A 45 11.08 4.11 -2.46
CA GLN A 45 11.51 3.01 -3.32
C GLN A 45 10.38 2.42 -4.15
N PHE A 46 9.21 2.21 -3.56
CA PHE A 46 8.12 1.46 -4.19
C PHE A 46 6.97 2.33 -4.66
N GLN A 47 6.85 3.55 -4.16
CA GLN A 47 5.80 4.51 -4.53
C GLN A 47 4.40 3.89 -4.54
N PRO A 48 3.96 3.24 -3.44
CA PRO A 48 2.61 2.71 -3.37
C PRO A 48 1.60 3.86 -3.48
N LYS A 49 0.41 3.56 -3.96
CA LYS A 49 -0.66 4.57 -4.01
C LYS A 49 -1.15 4.96 -2.63
N TYR A 50 -1.24 3.98 -1.72
CA TYR A 50 -1.80 4.16 -0.39
C TYR A 50 -0.91 3.56 0.68
N PHE A 51 -0.78 4.27 1.77
CA PHE A 51 -0.23 3.78 3.03
C PHE A 51 -1.26 3.99 4.12
N VAL A 52 -1.79 2.91 4.68
CA VAL A 52 -2.84 2.93 5.70
C VAL A 52 -2.24 2.55 7.04
N HIS A 53 -2.45 3.37 8.04
CA HIS A 53 -1.94 3.12 9.38
C HIS A 53 -2.98 3.44 10.46
N GLY A 54 -2.68 3.04 11.68
CA GLY A 54 -3.45 3.38 12.87
C GLY A 54 -2.58 4.08 13.90
N HIS A 55 -2.67 3.62 15.15
CA HIS A 55 -1.86 4.04 16.30
C HIS A 55 -2.09 5.48 16.75
N VAL A 56 -2.00 6.47 15.87
CA VAL A 56 -2.22 7.88 16.20
C VAL A 56 -3.73 8.15 16.25
N HIS A 57 -4.21 8.53 17.42
CA HIS A 57 -5.63 8.85 17.61
C HIS A 57 -5.94 10.27 17.15
N LEU A 58 -7.02 10.43 16.42
CA LEU A 58 -7.43 11.72 15.84
C LEU A 58 -8.29 12.56 16.78
N ASN A 59 -8.33 12.23 18.07
CA ASN A 59 -9.24 12.82 19.06
C ASN A 59 -9.06 14.35 19.25
N TYR A 60 -7.91 14.88 18.86
CA TYR A 60 -7.58 16.28 19.14
C TYR A 60 -7.65 17.19 17.92
N GLY A 61 -8.05 16.67 16.76
CA GLY A 61 -8.29 17.48 15.56
C GLY A 61 -7.09 18.22 14.97
N ARG A 62 -5.88 17.97 15.47
CA ARG A 62 -4.66 18.67 15.04
C ARG A 62 -3.92 17.97 13.91
N ILE A 63 -4.15 16.68 13.75
CA ILE A 63 -3.51 15.86 12.73
C ILE A 63 -4.57 15.49 11.70
N PRO A 64 -4.38 15.82 10.43
CA PRO A 64 -5.34 15.44 9.40
C PRO A 64 -5.34 13.92 9.21
N ARG A 65 -6.49 13.36 8.91
CA ARG A 65 -6.63 11.92 8.64
C ARG A 65 -5.82 11.49 7.42
N CYS A 66 -5.79 12.32 6.39
CA CYS A 66 -5.12 12.03 5.13
C CYS A 66 -4.03 13.06 4.86
N ALA A 67 -2.91 12.60 4.34
CA ALA A 67 -1.83 13.45 3.87
C ALA A 67 -1.18 12.86 2.63
N GLN A 68 -0.61 13.72 1.81
CA GLN A 68 0.14 13.29 0.65
C GLN A 68 1.63 13.23 1.00
N CYS A 69 2.25 12.08 0.81
CA CYS A 69 3.66 11.86 1.04
C CYS A 69 4.31 11.38 -0.26
N GLY A 70 4.88 12.31 -1.03
CA GLY A 70 5.32 12.00 -2.39
C GLY A 70 4.14 11.57 -3.27
N GLU A 71 4.24 10.41 -3.88
CA GLU A 71 3.18 9.81 -4.70
C GLU A 71 2.16 9.00 -3.88
N THR A 72 2.39 8.87 -2.59
CA THR A 72 1.59 8.02 -1.71
C THR A 72 0.61 8.83 -0.89
N GLN A 73 -0.66 8.45 -0.93
CA GLN A 73 -1.66 8.97 0.00
C GLN A 73 -1.58 8.20 1.32
N VAL A 74 -1.23 8.90 2.39
CA VAL A 74 -1.13 8.33 3.74
C VAL A 74 -2.45 8.56 4.45
N ILE A 75 -3.06 7.49 4.95
CA ILE A 75 -4.39 7.50 5.56
C ILE A 75 -4.30 6.94 6.96
N ASN A 76 -4.76 7.70 7.94
CA ASN A 76 -4.95 7.21 9.29
C ASN A 76 -6.36 6.60 9.41
N ALA A 77 -6.40 5.29 9.62
CA ALA A 77 -7.65 4.53 9.72
C ALA A 77 -8.22 4.48 11.14
N TYR A 78 -7.85 5.43 12.01
CA TYR A 78 -8.33 5.47 13.39
C TYR A 78 -9.85 5.25 13.48
N GLU A 79 -10.25 4.33 14.33
CA GLU A 79 -11.61 3.82 14.50
C GLU A 79 -12.15 3.17 13.23
N ARG A 80 -12.57 3.97 12.29
CA ARG A 80 -13.14 3.49 11.03
C ARG A 80 -13.05 4.57 9.96
N TYR A 81 -12.61 4.16 8.79
CA TYR A 81 -12.54 5.04 7.63
C TYR A 81 -12.79 4.24 6.34
N THR A 82 -13.63 4.76 5.49
CA THR A 82 -13.94 4.15 4.19
C THR A 82 -13.50 5.11 3.08
N PHE A 83 -12.83 4.59 2.09
CA PHE A 83 -12.41 5.36 0.91
C PHE A 83 -12.48 4.48 -0.34
N GLU A 84 -12.56 5.12 -1.48
CA GLU A 84 -12.55 4.42 -2.77
C GLU A 84 -11.11 4.30 -3.27
N LEU A 85 -10.78 3.08 -3.73
CA LEU A 85 -9.48 2.82 -4.35
C LEU A 85 -9.56 3.15 -5.83
N GLU A 86 -8.63 3.99 -6.28
CA GLU A 86 -8.37 4.13 -7.69
C GLU A 86 -7.56 2.92 -8.17
N THR A 87 -8.22 2.02 -8.87
CA THR A 87 -7.55 0.88 -9.48
C THR A 87 -7.24 1.20 -10.93
N PRO A 88 -6.07 0.80 -11.45
CA PRO A 88 -5.83 0.89 -12.88
C PRO A 88 -6.86 0.05 -13.61
N GLU A 89 -7.29 0.53 -14.77
CA GLU A 89 -8.19 -0.23 -15.64
C GLU A 89 -7.60 -1.63 -15.86
N ALA A 90 -8.40 -2.64 -15.58
CA ALA A 90 -7.96 -4.02 -15.82
C ALA A 90 -7.58 -4.18 -17.29
N PRO A 91 -6.45 -4.82 -17.59
CA PRO A 91 -6.12 -5.10 -18.98
C PRO A 91 -7.27 -5.89 -19.62
N PRO A 92 -7.56 -5.66 -20.91
CA PRO A 92 -8.63 -6.36 -21.57
C PRO A 92 -8.42 -7.87 -21.40
N ALA A 93 -9.51 -8.56 -21.10
CA ALA A 93 -9.46 -10.01 -20.95
C ALA A 93 -8.80 -10.63 -22.19
N PRO A 94 -7.87 -11.57 -22.01
CA PRO A 94 -7.27 -12.23 -23.16
C PRO A 94 -8.37 -12.87 -23.99
N PRO A 95 -8.24 -12.88 -25.32
CA PRO A 95 -9.25 -13.47 -26.19
C PRO A 95 -9.51 -14.91 -25.73
N GLN A 96 -10.78 -15.21 -25.49
CA GLN A 96 -11.17 -16.55 -25.09
C GLN A 96 -10.81 -17.50 -26.22
N ARG A 97 -10.01 -18.49 -25.94
CA ARG A 97 -9.71 -19.53 -26.91
C ARG A 97 -10.99 -20.31 -27.17
N PRO A 98 -11.28 -20.60 -28.45
CA PRO A 98 -12.46 -21.41 -28.77
C PRO A 98 -12.40 -22.74 -28.04
N PHE A 99 -13.56 -23.18 -27.61
CA PHE A 99 -13.76 -24.45 -26.93
C PHE A 99 -13.21 -25.58 -27.82
N GLY A 100 -12.22 -26.32 -27.33
CA GLY A 100 -11.57 -27.38 -28.12
C GLY A 100 -10.09 -27.12 -28.44
N SER A 101 -9.58 -25.93 -28.28
CA SER A 101 -8.14 -25.69 -28.29
C SER A 101 -7.54 -26.00 -26.91
N LEU A 102 -7.83 -27.16 -26.41
CA LEU A 102 -7.30 -27.67 -25.15
C LEU A 102 -5.87 -28.17 -25.33
N LEU A 103 -5.01 -27.27 -25.59
CA LEU A 103 -3.73 -27.36 -24.98
C LEU A 103 -3.97 -26.95 -23.52
N VAL A 104 -3.93 -27.95 -22.65
CA VAL A 104 -3.97 -27.73 -21.22
C VAL A 104 -3.07 -26.54 -20.94
N PRO A 105 -3.61 -25.42 -20.46
CA PRO A 105 -2.75 -24.38 -20.01
C PRO A 105 -1.90 -25.02 -18.93
N LYS A 106 -0.63 -25.17 -19.20
CA LYS A 106 0.29 -25.34 -18.12
C LYS A 106 0.12 -24.09 -17.31
N LEU A 107 -0.65 -24.22 -16.27
CA LEU A 107 -0.70 -23.21 -15.25
C LEU A 107 0.70 -23.15 -14.64
N PHE A 108 1.58 -22.47 -15.33
CA PHE A 108 2.80 -22.00 -14.74
C PHE A 108 2.44 -20.89 -13.81
N TRP A 109 2.01 -21.28 -12.65
CA TRP A 109 2.09 -20.41 -11.53
C TRP A 109 3.57 -20.27 -11.19
N LYS A 110 4.21 -19.31 -11.81
CA LYS A 110 5.45 -18.82 -11.26
C LYS A 110 5.07 -17.88 -10.14
N SER A 111 5.08 -18.37 -8.93
CA SER A 111 5.26 -17.50 -7.78
C SER A 111 6.62 -16.84 -7.95
N LYS A 112 6.60 -15.62 -8.38
CA LYS A 112 7.78 -14.77 -8.33
C LYS A 112 7.94 -14.21 -6.92
#